data_5f207a24e29a34e7efc4ba806114f59c
#
_entry.id   5f207a24e29a34e7efc4ba806114f59c
#
_cell.length_a   1.000
_cell.length_b   1.000
_cell.length_c   1.000
_cell.angle_alpha   90.00
_cell.angle_beta   90.00
_cell.angle_gamma   90.00
#
_symmetry.space_group_name_H-M   'P 1'
#
loop_
_entity.id
_entity.type
_entity.pdbx_description
1 polymer ?
#
loop_
_entity_poly.entity_id
_entity_poly.type
_entity_poly.pdbx_seq_one_letter_code
_entity_poly.pdbx_strand_id
1 'polypeptide(L)'
;YDNLRLADSAAYEAVRAVGREGGLVGCHCENGDLVAEGVAAMHAAGRRGPEAHPHSRPPLVEAEAVGRWLAIGEMAGCPVNIVHLSTRRALELVRAARARGQACYVETCPQYLLLDERSYRLPGFESAKFVLSPPLRAQENCAALWDALEAGEIDTIGTDHCSFRFHGAKELGREDFSKIPNGIPGVEH
;
A
#
# COMPACT_ATOMS: atom_id res chain seq x y z
N TYR A 1 0.69 2.20 11.08
CA TYR A 1 0.48 2.60 12.49
C TYR A 1 0.66 1.37 13.37
N ASP A 2 1.61 1.39 14.30
CA ASP A 2 1.97 0.22 15.12
C ASP A 2 0.80 -0.33 15.94
N ASN A 3 -0.10 0.53 16.38
CA ASN A 3 -1.31 0.17 17.11
C ASN A 3 -2.42 -0.48 16.27
N LEU A 4 -2.27 -0.53 14.94
CA LEU A 4 -3.23 -1.16 14.02
C LEU A 4 -2.67 -2.44 13.38
N ARG A 5 -1.44 -2.82 13.72
CA ARG A 5 -0.81 -4.03 13.19
C ARG A 5 -1.39 -5.27 13.86
N LEU A 6 -1.72 -6.27 13.04
CA LEU A 6 -2.17 -7.56 13.52
C LEU A 6 -1.03 -8.59 13.41
N ALA A 7 -0.88 -9.41 14.45
CA ALA A 7 -0.11 -10.63 14.35
C ALA A 7 -0.82 -11.63 13.42
N ASP A 8 -0.07 -12.50 12.74
CA ASP A 8 -0.64 -13.44 11.77
C ASP A 8 -1.74 -14.35 12.38
N SER A 9 -1.59 -14.73 13.65
CA SER A 9 -2.62 -15.51 14.35
C SER A 9 -3.92 -14.73 14.52
N ALA A 10 -3.85 -13.46 14.91
CA ALA A 10 -5.03 -12.59 15.05
C ALA A 10 -5.68 -12.31 13.69
N ALA A 11 -4.87 -12.06 12.66
CA ALA A 11 -5.33 -11.89 11.28
C ALA A 11 -6.07 -13.14 10.78
N TYR A 12 -5.49 -14.32 10.97
CA TYR A 12 -6.12 -15.60 10.61
C TYR A 12 -7.45 -15.82 11.31
N GLU A 13 -7.53 -15.62 12.63
CA GLU A 13 -8.78 -15.77 13.38
C GLU A 13 -9.86 -14.80 12.92
N ALA A 14 -9.50 -13.53 12.64
CA ALA A 14 -10.44 -12.53 12.12
C ALA A 14 -10.96 -12.93 10.73
N VAL A 15 -10.08 -13.31 9.82
CA VAL A 15 -10.44 -13.74 8.46
C VAL A 15 -11.33 -14.97 8.50
N ARG A 16 -10.99 -15.95 9.33
CA ARG A 16 -11.77 -17.18 9.52
C ARG A 16 -13.16 -16.89 10.09
N ALA A 17 -13.28 -15.95 11.03
CA ALA A 17 -14.57 -15.56 11.59
C ALA A 17 -15.47 -14.91 10.52
N VAL A 18 -14.94 -14.00 9.72
CA VAL A 18 -15.67 -13.34 8.63
C VAL A 18 -16.05 -14.35 7.54
N GLY A 19 -15.16 -15.28 7.20
CA GLY A 19 -15.43 -16.32 6.20
C GLY A 19 -16.59 -17.25 6.57
N ARG A 20 -16.78 -17.57 7.87
CA ARG A 20 -17.92 -18.35 8.36
C ARG A 20 -19.28 -17.67 8.11
N GLU A 21 -19.28 -16.35 8.07
CA GLU A 21 -20.49 -15.53 7.79
C GLU A 21 -20.61 -15.18 6.30
N GLY A 22 -19.77 -15.76 5.43
CA GLY A 22 -19.79 -15.50 3.99
C GLY A 22 -19.28 -14.10 3.61
N GLY A 23 -18.47 -13.49 4.46
CA GLY A 23 -17.96 -12.13 4.26
C GLY A 23 -16.67 -12.07 3.45
N LEU A 24 -16.21 -10.85 3.20
CA LEU A 24 -14.96 -10.49 2.52
C LEU A 24 -14.13 -9.58 3.43
N VAL A 25 -12.81 -9.83 3.52
CA VAL A 25 -11.92 -9.01 4.35
C VAL A 25 -10.92 -8.25 3.48
N GLY A 26 -10.93 -6.93 3.56
CA GLY A 26 -9.92 -6.05 2.96
C GLY A 26 -8.73 -5.83 3.91
N CYS A 27 -7.51 -5.74 3.34
CA CYS A 27 -6.30 -5.50 4.12
C CYS A 27 -5.35 -4.54 3.43
N HIS A 28 -4.84 -3.57 4.22
CA HIS A 28 -3.64 -2.82 3.87
C HIS A 28 -2.43 -3.75 3.94
N CYS A 29 -1.75 -3.96 2.84
CA CYS A 29 -0.66 -4.92 2.70
C CYS A 29 0.71 -4.24 2.61
N GLU A 30 1.29 -3.90 3.74
CA GLU A 30 2.71 -3.56 3.88
C GLU A 30 3.26 -4.26 5.13
N ASN A 31 4.42 -4.92 5.00
CA ASN A 31 5.10 -5.55 6.14
C ASN A 31 5.68 -4.47 7.06
N GLY A 32 5.04 -4.25 8.21
CA GLY A 32 5.39 -3.16 9.12
C GLY A 32 6.78 -3.30 9.74
N ASP A 33 7.30 -4.52 9.93
CA ASP A 33 8.66 -4.71 10.45
C ASP A 33 9.70 -4.30 9.40
N LEU A 34 9.50 -4.71 8.14
CA LEU A 34 10.37 -4.30 7.04
C LEU A 34 10.28 -2.79 6.76
N VAL A 35 9.11 -2.18 6.95
CA VAL A 35 8.96 -0.71 6.89
C VAL A 35 9.78 -0.04 8.00
N ALA A 36 9.71 -0.54 9.23
CA ALA A 36 10.48 0.02 10.34
C ALA A 36 11.99 -0.06 10.09
N GLU A 37 12.48 -1.20 9.60
CA GLU A 37 13.89 -1.38 9.20
C GLU A 37 14.26 -0.45 8.03
N GLY A 38 13.38 -0.27 7.06
CA GLY A 38 13.58 0.66 5.95
C GLY A 38 13.70 2.11 6.42
N VAL A 39 12.86 2.54 7.36
CA VAL A 39 12.94 3.87 7.98
C VAL A 39 14.26 4.03 8.73
N ALA A 40 14.65 3.03 9.54
CA ALA A 40 15.92 3.05 10.28
C ALA A 40 17.12 3.15 9.33
N ALA A 41 17.11 2.41 8.22
CA ALA A 41 18.16 2.47 7.20
C ALA A 41 18.26 3.86 6.55
N MET A 42 17.12 4.51 6.24
CA MET A 42 17.12 5.87 5.70
C MET A 42 17.69 6.87 6.71
N HIS A 43 17.32 6.76 7.98
CA HIS A 43 17.87 7.59 9.05
C HIS A 43 19.38 7.40 9.22
N ALA A 44 19.85 6.15 9.22
CA ALA A 44 21.28 5.82 9.30
C ALA A 44 22.08 6.40 8.11
N ALA A 45 21.47 6.48 6.93
CA ALA A 45 22.03 7.11 5.73
C ALA A 45 21.92 8.65 5.73
N GLY A 46 21.41 9.27 6.80
CA GLY A 46 21.20 10.72 6.88
C GLY A 46 20.06 11.25 6.00
N ARG A 47 19.24 10.38 5.41
CA ARG A 47 18.15 10.74 4.51
C ARG A 47 16.87 10.99 5.32
N ARG A 48 16.46 12.24 5.43
CA ARG A 48 15.34 12.66 6.28
C ARG A 48 14.23 13.38 5.55
N GLY A 49 14.43 13.77 4.30
CA GLY A 49 13.43 14.44 3.47
C GLY A 49 12.36 13.49 2.93
N PRO A 50 11.27 14.03 2.35
CA PRO A 50 10.16 13.24 1.80
C PRO A 50 10.59 12.23 0.72
N GLU A 51 11.69 12.49 0.03
CA GLU A 51 12.26 11.59 -0.99
C GLU A 51 12.77 10.26 -0.41
N ALA A 52 12.98 10.19 0.91
CA ALA A 52 13.36 8.95 1.59
C ALA A 52 12.16 8.00 1.78
N HIS A 53 10.94 8.53 1.77
CA HIS A 53 9.71 7.76 2.04
C HIS A 53 9.54 6.53 1.13
N PRO A 54 9.58 6.61 -0.22
CA PRO A 54 9.43 5.44 -1.07
C PRO A 54 10.58 4.43 -0.90
N HIS A 55 11.78 4.88 -0.53
CA HIS A 55 12.91 3.99 -0.29
C HIS A 55 12.81 3.21 1.02
N SER A 56 12.09 3.72 2.01
CA SER A 56 11.78 2.99 3.24
C SER A 56 10.70 1.92 3.04
N ARG A 57 9.99 1.95 1.91
CA ARG A 57 8.84 1.08 1.58
C ARG A 57 8.96 0.54 0.15
N PRO A 58 10.03 -0.19 -0.20
CA PRO A 58 10.20 -0.71 -1.55
C PRO A 58 9.05 -1.67 -1.94
N PRO A 59 8.82 -1.90 -3.25
CA PRO A 59 7.75 -2.79 -3.74
C PRO A 59 7.70 -4.18 -3.09
N LEU A 60 8.85 -4.69 -2.64
CA LEU A 60 8.93 -5.99 -1.97
C LEU A 60 8.19 -6.02 -0.62
N VAL A 61 8.12 -4.89 0.08
CA VAL A 61 7.40 -4.77 1.37
C VAL A 61 5.90 -5.02 1.19
N GLU A 62 5.32 -4.49 0.12
CA GLU A 62 3.93 -4.74 -0.27
C GLU A 62 3.75 -6.18 -0.77
N ALA A 63 4.61 -6.64 -1.67
CA ALA A 63 4.48 -7.97 -2.25
C ALA A 63 4.58 -9.09 -1.18
N GLU A 64 5.46 -8.96 -0.19
CA GLU A 64 5.55 -9.91 0.93
C GLU A 64 4.23 -9.95 1.70
N ALA A 65 3.70 -8.79 2.08
CA ALA A 65 2.46 -8.73 2.84
C ALA A 65 1.26 -9.25 2.04
N VAL A 66 1.19 -8.96 0.73
CA VAL A 66 0.16 -9.51 -0.17
C VAL A 66 0.24 -11.03 -0.22
N GLY A 67 1.43 -11.60 -0.42
CA GLY A 67 1.61 -13.06 -0.44
C GLY A 67 1.16 -13.72 0.86
N ARG A 68 1.50 -13.15 1.99
CA ARG A 68 1.09 -13.61 3.31
C ARG A 68 -0.42 -13.48 3.52
N TRP A 69 -1.02 -12.37 3.10
CA TRP A 69 -2.46 -12.16 3.21
C TRP A 69 -3.26 -13.16 2.37
N LEU A 70 -2.81 -13.42 1.14
CA LEU A 70 -3.39 -14.46 0.28
C LEU A 70 -3.31 -15.85 0.94
N ALA A 71 -2.16 -16.21 1.53
CA ALA A 71 -2.01 -17.48 2.23
C ALA A 71 -2.94 -17.61 3.45
N ILE A 72 -3.12 -16.54 4.22
CA ILE A 72 -4.06 -16.48 5.35
C ILE A 72 -5.50 -16.67 4.85
N GLY A 73 -5.90 -15.98 3.78
CA GLY A 73 -7.22 -16.13 3.19
C GLY A 73 -7.51 -17.54 2.69
N GLU A 74 -6.55 -18.15 1.99
CA GLU A 74 -6.63 -19.53 1.50
C GLU A 74 -6.78 -20.52 2.65
N MET A 75 -5.94 -20.41 3.67
CA MET A 75 -5.97 -21.28 4.85
C MET A 75 -7.26 -21.11 5.67
N ALA A 76 -7.82 -19.89 5.71
CA ALA A 76 -9.07 -19.60 6.41
C ALA A 76 -10.33 -19.98 5.61
N GLY A 77 -10.19 -20.30 4.31
CA GLY A 77 -11.32 -20.55 3.41
C GLY A 77 -12.21 -19.31 3.20
N CYS A 78 -11.63 -18.10 3.25
CA CYS A 78 -12.33 -16.83 3.14
C CYS A 78 -11.78 -16.02 1.96
N PRO A 79 -12.63 -15.44 1.11
CA PRO A 79 -12.17 -14.50 0.10
C PRO A 79 -11.54 -13.26 0.76
N VAL A 80 -10.48 -12.74 0.15
CA VAL A 80 -9.78 -11.56 0.64
C VAL A 80 -9.68 -10.48 -0.43
N ASN A 81 -9.62 -9.23 -0.02
CA ASN A 81 -9.40 -8.08 -0.89
C ASN A 81 -8.06 -7.42 -0.55
N ILE A 82 -7.24 -7.21 -1.56
CA ILE A 82 -6.04 -6.39 -1.46
C ILE A 82 -6.46 -4.96 -1.77
N VAL A 83 -6.55 -4.12 -0.75
CA VAL A 83 -6.93 -2.71 -0.94
C VAL A 83 -5.72 -1.91 -1.45
N HIS A 84 -5.97 -0.85 -2.23
CA HIS A 84 -4.98 0.11 -2.73
C HIS A 84 -3.66 -0.52 -3.22
N LEU A 85 -3.71 -1.63 -3.94
CA LEU A 85 -2.55 -2.31 -4.52
C LEU A 85 -1.78 -1.34 -5.44
N SER A 86 -0.48 -1.22 -5.25
CA SER A 86 0.35 -0.22 -5.92
C SER A 86 1.49 -0.78 -6.78
N THR A 87 1.76 -2.10 -6.75
CA THR A 87 2.92 -2.67 -7.44
C THR A 87 2.58 -3.82 -8.37
N ARG A 88 3.32 -3.88 -9.51
CA ARG A 88 3.31 -5.03 -10.42
C ARG A 88 3.60 -6.34 -9.69
N ARG A 89 4.59 -6.32 -8.79
CA ARG A 89 5.03 -7.52 -8.08
C ARG A 89 3.94 -8.12 -7.21
N ALA A 90 3.16 -7.28 -6.52
CA ALA A 90 2.01 -7.74 -5.75
C ALA A 90 0.88 -8.26 -6.66
N LEU A 91 0.63 -7.59 -7.81
CA LEU A 91 -0.33 -8.05 -8.80
C LEU A 91 0.02 -9.44 -9.36
N GLU A 92 1.29 -9.75 -9.59
CA GLU A 92 1.74 -11.07 -10.03
C GLU A 92 1.40 -12.18 -9.02
N LEU A 93 1.46 -11.88 -7.72
CA LEU A 93 1.04 -12.83 -6.66
C LEU A 93 -0.46 -13.06 -6.67
N VAL A 94 -1.25 -12.02 -6.89
CA VAL A 94 -2.71 -12.14 -7.05
C VAL A 94 -3.07 -12.98 -8.27
N ARG A 95 -2.44 -12.73 -9.42
CA ARG A 95 -2.61 -13.54 -10.64
C ARG A 95 -2.31 -15.02 -10.38
N ALA A 96 -1.21 -15.31 -9.68
CA ALA A 96 -0.85 -16.68 -9.32
C ALA A 96 -1.85 -17.32 -8.36
N ALA A 97 -2.41 -16.58 -7.41
CA ALA A 97 -3.46 -17.05 -6.51
C ALA A 97 -4.77 -17.37 -7.27
N ARG A 98 -5.20 -16.47 -8.13
CA ARG A 98 -6.39 -16.65 -9.00
C ARG A 98 -6.24 -17.85 -9.94
N ALA A 99 -5.06 -18.04 -10.52
CA ALA A 99 -4.77 -19.19 -11.39
C ALA A 99 -4.88 -20.54 -10.66
N ARG A 100 -4.75 -20.56 -9.32
CA ARG A 100 -4.99 -21.75 -8.47
C ARG A 100 -6.45 -21.87 -8.02
N GLY A 101 -7.32 -20.95 -8.41
CA GLY A 101 -8.73 -20.94 -8.03
C GLY A 101 -9.04 -20.23 -6.71
N GLN A 102 -8.09 -19.51 -6.15
CA GLN A 102 -8.34 -18.74 -4.92
C GLN A 102 -9.22 -17.53 -5.20
N ALA A 103 -10.29 -17.36 -4.42
CA ALA A 103 -11.14 -16.17 -4.44
C ALA A 103 -10.40 -15.01 -3.77
N CYS A 104 -9.88 -14.08 -4.57
CA CYS A 104 -9.24 -12.86 -4.11
C CYS A 104 -9.55 -11.69 -5.05
N TYR A 105 -9.70 -10.52 -4.45
CA TYR A 105 -10.07 -9.28 -5.12
C TYR A 105 -8.96 -8.26 -4.97
N VAL A 106 -8.92 -7.29 -5.89
CA VAL A 106 -7.93 -6.23 -5.94
C VAL A 106 -8.61 -4.88 -6.11
N GLU A 107 -8.23 -3.97 -5.24
CA GLU A 107 -8.52 -2.56 -5.41
C GLU A 107 -7.22 -1.81 -5.71
N THR A 108 -7.27 -0.85 -6.62
CA THR A 108 -6.23 0.17 -6.76
C THR A 108 -6.82 1.56 -6.59
N CYS A 109 -5.97 2.59 -6.67
CA CYS A 109 -6.42 3.96 -6.50
C CYS A 109 -5.99 4.84 -7.68
N PRO A 110 -6.74 5.93 -7.98
CA PRO A 110 -6.38 6.85 -9.06
C PRO A 110 -4.94 7.37 -8.98
N GLN A 111 -4.44 7.62 -7.77
CA GLN A 111 -3.08 8.10 -7.55
C GLN A 111 -2.00 7.12 -8.01
N TYR A 112 -2.23 5.81 -7.96
CA TYR A 112 -1.28 4.80 -8.46
C TYR A 112 -1.36 4.58 -9.96
N LEU A 113 -2.42 5.05 -10.59
CA LEU A 113 -2.60 5.04 -12.05
C LEU A 113 -2.02 6.31 -12.69
N LEU A 114 -2.10 7.46 -12.01
CA LEU A 114 -1.85 8.78 -12.60
C LEU A 114 -0.57 9.46 -12.11
N LEU A 115 -0.09 9.11 -10.90
CA LEU A 115 1.08 9.70 -10.27
C LEU A 115 2.17 8.66 -10.08
N ASP A 116 3.42 9.10 -10.08
CA ASP A 116 4.58 8.25 -9.87
C ASP A 116 5.59 8.85 -8.89
N GLU A 117 6.67 8.12 -8.62
CA GLU A 117 7.71 8.50 -7.67
C GLU A 117 8.43 9.81 -8.01
N ARG A 118 8.28 10.36 -9.23
CA ARG A 118 8.82 11.68 -9.59
C ARG A 118 8.23 12.78 -8.72
N SER A 119 7.03 12.59 -8.19
CA SER A 119 6.39 13.50 -7.24
C SER A 119 7.21 13.69 -5.96
N TYR A 120 8.08 12.74 -5.60
CA TYR A 120 8.99 12.89 -4.45
C TYR A 120 10.25 13.69 -4.74
N ARG A 121 10.45 14.14 -5.99
CA ARG A 121 11.61 14.94 -6.42
C ARG A 121 11.28 16.42 -6.57
N LEU A 122 10.11 16.86 -6.14
CA LEU A 122 9.75 18.26 -6.15
C LEU A 122 10.63 19.07 -5.20
N PRO A 123 10.98 20.32 -5.55
CA PRO A 123 11.91 21.13 -4.77
C PRO A 123 11.35 21.49 -3.38
N GLY A 124 12.25 21.72 -2.47
CA GLY A 124 11.91 22.10 -1.10
C GLY A 124 11.15 20.99 -0.38
N PHE A 125 10.04 21.34 0.27
CA PHE A 125 9.19 20.39 1.00
C PHE A 125 7.88 20.07 0.27
N GLU A 126 7.72 20.50 -0.99
CA GLU A 126 6.49 20.30 -1.78
C GLU A 126 6.16 18.81 -2.00
N SER A 127 7.17 17.96 -2.09
CA SER A 127 7.03 16.52 -2.22
C SER A 127 6.33 15.85 -1.02
N ALA A 128 6.29 16.50 0.14
CA ALA A 128 5.54 16.02 1.31
C ALA A 128 4.03 15.89 1.05
N LYS A 129 3.49 16.65 0.09
CA LYS A 129 2.08 16.57 -0.34
C LYS A 129 1.71 15.17 -0.83
N PHE A 130 2.68 14.45 -1.39
CA PHE A 130 2.52 13.15 -2.03
C PHE A 130 2.90 11.96 -1.13
N VAL A 131 3.23 12.22 0.13
CA VAL A 131 3.53 11.14 1.09
C VAL A 131 2.24 10.44 1.49
N LEU A 132 2.15 9.16 1.13
CA LEU A 132 1.03 8.25 1.41
C LEU A 132 1.56 6.80 1.56
N SER A 133 0.75 5.89 2.03
CA SER A 133 1.08 4.47 2.21
C SER A 133 0.00 3.57 1.60
N PRO A 134 0.38 2.70 0.66
CA PRO A 134 1.70 2.55 0.02
C PRO A 134 2.17 3.81 -0.70
N PRO A 135 3.51 4.02 -0.88
CA PRO A 135 3.99 5.19 -1.61
C PRO A 135 3.72 5.10 -3.12
N LEU A 136 3.76 6.25 -3.80
CA LEU A 136 3.81 6.28 -5.26
C LEU A 136 5.03 5.51 -5.76
N ARG A 137 4.87 4.79 -6.85
CA ARG A 137 5.86 3.87 -7.40
C ARG A 137 6.49 4.39 -8.69
N ALA A 138 7.53 3.73 -9.16
CA ALA A 138 8.09 3.97 -10.49
C ALA A 138 7.04 3.72 -11.59
N GLN A 139 7.16 4.43 -12.70
CA GLN A 139 6.19 4.48 -13.79
C GLN A 139 5.82 3.09 -14.36
N GLU A 140 6.74 2.12 -14.30
CA GLU A 140 6.46 0.74 -14.73
C GLU A 140 5.39 0.04 -13.90
N ASN A 141 5.20 0.43 -12.64
CA ASN A 141 4.11 -0.08 -11.81
C ASN A 141 2.78 0.54 -12.23
N CYS A 142 2.75 1.86 -12.50
CA CYS A 142 1.57 2.53 -13.03
C CYS A 142 1.11 1.88 -14.35
N ALA A 143 2.04 1.65 -15.28
CA ALA A 143 1.74 0.98 -16.54
C ALA A 143 1.15 -0.42 -16.32
N ALA A 144 1.75 -1.23 -15.43
CA ALA A 144 1.25 -2.57 -15.12
C ALA A 144 -0.15 -2.55 -14.48
N LEU A 145 -0.48 -1.54 -13.69
CA LEU A 145 -1.81 -1.37 -13.13
C LEU A 145 -2.83 -0.94 -14.19
N TRP A 146 -2.45 -0.09 -15.14
CA TRP A 146 -3.29 0.26 -16.28
C TRP A 146 -3.58 -0.96 -17.17
N ASP A 147 -2.56 -1.75 -17.50
CA ASP A 147 -2.71 -2.99 -18.27
C ASP A 147 -3.66 -3.96 -17.56
N ALA A 148 -3.53 -4.09 -16.23
CA ALA A 148 -4.39 -4.94 -15.42
C ALA A 148 -5.83 -4.44 -15.32
N LEU A 149 -6.03 -3.13 -15.24
CA LEU A 149 -7.35 -2.51 -15.24
C LEU A 149 -8.07 -2.74 -16.58
N GLU A 150 -7.37 -2.54 -17.69
CA GLU A 150 -7.87 -2.79 -19.03
C GLU A 150 -8.22 -4.27 -19.26
N ALA A 151 -7.41 -5.16 -18.70
CA ALA A 151 -7.67 -6.61 -18.74
C ALA A 151 -8.78 -7.09 -17.79
N GLY A 152 -9.37 -6.22 -16.97
CA GLY A 152 -10.39 -6.58 -15.99
C GLY A 152 -9.86 -7.38 -14.80
N GLU A 153 -8.58 -7.26 -14.49
CA GLU A 153 -7.94 -7.95 -13.36
C GLU A 153 -8.02 -7.16 -12.05
N ILE A 154 -8.31 -5.86 -12.12
CA ILE A 154 -8.58 -4.99 -10.97
C ILE A 154 -10.09 -4.91 -10.80
N ASP A 155 -10.59 -5.26 -9.62
CA ASP A 155 -12.03 -5.40 -9.36
C ASP A 155 -12.67 -4.06 -8.99
N THR A 156 -11.95 -3.21 -8.28
CA THR A 156 -12.46 -1.90 -7.83
C THR A 156 -11.39 -0.81 -7.89
N ILE A 157 -11.86 0.45 -8.02
CA ILE A 157 -11.04 1.65 -7.85
C ILE A 157 -11.59 2.40 -6.64
N GLY A 158 -10.80 2.47 -5.58
CA GLY A 158 -11.10 3.26 -4.38
C GLY A 158 -10.22 4.51 -4.33
N THR A 159 -10.67 5.57 -3.68
CA THR A 159 -9.88 6.81 -3.59
C THR A 159 -8.83 6.75 -2.49
N ASP A 160 -9.06 5.94 -1.46
CA ASP A 160 -8.27 5.95 -0.22
C ASP A 160 -8.08 7.39 0.32
N HIS A 161 -9.18 8.18 0.29
CA HIS A 161 -9.14 9.59 0.68
C HIS A 161 -8.69 9.75 2.13
N CYS A 162 -7.52 10.33 2.32
CA CYS A 162 -6.96 10.65 3.63
C CYS A 162 -6.22 11.99 3.55
N SER A 163 -7.00 13.08 3.65
CA SER A 163 -6.46 14.43 3.47
C SER A 163 -5.82 14.97 4.73
N PHE A 164 -4.67 15.60 4.57
CA PHE A 164 -3.98 16.34 5.61
C PHE A 164 -3.66 17.76 5.13
N ARG A 165 -3.86 18.75 5.99
CA ARG A 165 -3.42 20.11 5.70
C ARG A 165 -1.90 20.12 5.51
N PHE A 166 -1.41 20.84 4.50
CA PHE A 166 0.02 20.99 4.31
C PHE A 166 0.63 21.73 5.50
N HIS A 167 0.12 22.94 5.78
CA HIS A 167 0.52 23.70 6.96
C HIS A 167 -0.05 23.10 8.24
N GLY A 168 0.81 22.86 9.21
CA GLY A 168 0.48 22.32 10.52
C GLY A 168 0.39 20.80 10.60
N ALA A 169 0.11 20.07 9.50
CA ALA A 169 0.08 18.61 9.52
C ALA A 169 1.26 18.00 8.76
N LYS A 170 1.33 18.13 7.42
CA LYS A 170 2.46 17.59 6.65
C LYS A 170 3.81 18.17 7.11
N GLU A 171 3.84 19.43 7.51
CA GLU A 171 5.04 20.12 8.00
C GLU A 171 5.63 19.55 9.29
N LEU A 172 4.91 18.71 10.03
CA LEU A 172 5.46 17.98 11.18
C LEU A 172 6.66 17.11 10.81
N GLY A 173 6.75 16.72 9.54
CA GLY A 173 7.84 15.93 9.01
C GLY A 173 8.96 16.69 8.32
N ARG A 174 9.08 18.01 8.49
CA ARG A 174 10.14 18.80 7.84
C ARG A 174 11.55 18.29 8.14
N GLU A 175 11.79 17.89 9.38
CA GLU A 175 13.09 17.38 9.84
C GLU A 175 13.18 15.85 9.78
N ASP A 176 12.05 15.16 9.53
CA ASP A 176 11.98 13.71 9.55
C ASP A 176 10.78 13.21 8.78
N PHE A 177 11.02 12.65 7.58
CA PHE A 177 9.96 12.16 6.70
C PHE A 177 9.02 11.15 7.36
N SER A 178 9.49 10.39 8.35
CA SER A 178 8.69 9.40 9.06
C SER A 178 7.55 10.02 9.89
N LYS A 179 7.62 11.32 10.13
CA LYS A 179 6.60 12.11 10.84
C LYS A 179 5.61 12.80 9.90
N ILE A 180 5.79 12.70 8.58
CA ILE A 180 4.82 13.21 7.62
C ILE A 180 3.58 12.31 7.67
N PRO A 181 2.39 12.83 8.01
CA PRO A 181 1.17 12.03 7.94
C PRO A 181 0.95 11.47 6.53
N ASN A 182 0.72 10.15 6.45
CA ASN A 182 0.53 9.45 5.19
C ASN A 182 -0.91 9.59 4.70
N GLY A 183 -1.10 10.12 3.51
CA GLY A 183 -2.38 10.26 2.85
C GLY A 183 -2.46 11.47 1.93
N ILE A 184 -3.30 11.36 0.92
CA ILE A 184 -3.60 12.42 -0.05
C ILE A 184 -5.12 12.54 -0.24
N PRO A 185 -5.65 13.70 -0.68
CA PRO A 185 -7.05 13.82 -1.06
C PRO A 185 -7.34 13.03 -2.34
N GLY A 186 -8.55 12.50 -2.50
CA GLY A 186 -8.96 11.72 -3.66
C GLY A 186 -10.47 11.69 -3.91
N VAL A 187 -11.29 12.31 -3.08
CA VAL A 187 -12.77 12.26 -3.22
C VAL A 187 -13.29 13.09 -4.41
N GLU A 188 -12.51 14.02 -4.91
CA GLU A 188 -12.93 14.98 -5.96
C GLU A 188 -12.58 14.50 -7.37
N HIS A 189 -12.11 13.27 -7.53
CA HIS A 189 -11.63 12.74 -8.82
C HIS A 189 -12.47 11.58 -9.32
#